data_1da94d7240e5f88ab7da0f915aff7206
#
_entry.id   1da94d7240e5f88ab7da0f915aff7206
#
_cell.length_a   1.000
_cell.length_b   1.000
_cell.length_c   1.000
_cell.angle_alpha   90.00
_cell.angle_beta   90.00
_cell.angle_gamma   90.00
#
_symmetry.space_group_name_H-M   'P 1'
#
loop_
_entity.id
_entity.type
_entity.pdbx_description
1 polymer ?
#
loop_
_entity_poly.entity_id
_entity_poly.type
_entity_poly.pdbx_seq_one_letter_code
_entity_poly.pdbx_strand_id
1 'polypeptide(L)'
;MQTDILIQSFIDGVYDERLLDVYADETKIYYQRERYINAIKKFEQCYKPGDVELFSAPGRTEIGGNHTDHQNGEVLAASVNLDTIGIVKKTDDNVIRLVSDNYDEIIIQLDDVSVKEKEKETTKALIKGVVSGFLERNYSVGGFQAYITSDVLIGAGLSSSAAFETLIGTILSGLYNCGTVSATEIAIIGQYAENVYFGKPCGLMDQMASSIGNLVHIDFANPECPYVEKIDFDMEKYGYRLCITDTKGSHADLTDEYAAIPKEMKLVAKYFGKEVLCGISINDVLDNITDLRKKLGDRCVLRALHFIYENKRVQKEVSALKAGNIGAFLDDVKASGNSSFKYLQNVYSNQDIKNQNVSLALFVSEMFLGQNGVCRVHGGGFAGTIQAFVKNEYVENYKYEMDKIFGKDSCKDLRIRKYGGIKVL
;
A
#
# COMPACT_ATOMS: atom_id res chain seq x y z
N MET A 1 16.87 -10.46 -21.79
CA MET A 1 18.30 -10.76 -21.56
C MET A 1 18.44 -12.20 -21.10
N GLN A 2 19.47 -12.95 -21.54
CA GLN A 2 19.64 -14.37 -21.16
C GLN A 2 19.85 -14.51 -19.64
N THR A 3 19.25 -15.53 -19.05
CA THR A 3 19.25 -15.76 -17.59
C THR A 3 20.65 -15.99 -17.02
N ASP A 4 21.53 -16.71 -17.72
CA ASP A 4 22.92 -16.95 -17.32
C ASP A 4 23.76 -15.66 -17.27
N ILE A 5 23.60 -14.79 -18.26
CA ILE A 5 24.25 -13.47 -18.31
C ILE A 5 23.75 -12.60 -17.15
N LEU A 6 22.44 -12.61 -16.86
CA LEU A 6 21.89 -11.85 -15.75
C LEU A 6 22.43 -12.32 -14.39
N ILE A 7 22.47 -13.63 -14.16
CA ILE A 7 23.02 -14.21 -12.91
C ILE A 7 24.47 -13.75 -12.72
N GLN A 8 25.30 -13.88 -13.78
CA GLN A 8 26.71 -13.49 -13.68
C GLN A 8 26.85 -11.97 -13.45
N SER A 9 26.06 -11.16 -14.15
CA SER A 9 26.09 -9.71 -13.97
C SER A 9 25.67 -9.25 -12.56
N PHE A 10 24.69 -9.93 -11.94
CA PHE A 10 24.36 -9.69 -10.52
C PHE A 10 25.49 -10.11 -9.58
N ILE A 11 26.14 -11.26 -9.82
CA ILE A 11 27.31 -11.71 -9.03
C ILE A 11 28.43 -10.67 -9.10
N ASP A 12 28.71 -10.16 -10.30
CA ASP A 12 29.76 -9.18 -10.56
C ASP A 12 29.41 -7.75 -10.11
N GLY A 13 28.18 -7.52 -9.63
CA GLY A 13 27.71 -6.22 -9.15
C GLY A 13 27.43 -5.17 -10.23
N VAL A 14 27.27 -5.61 -11.47
CA VAL A 14 27.01 -4.70 -12.62
C VAL A 14 25.77 -3.82 -12.40
N TYR A 15 24.78 -4.33 -11.65
CA TYR A 15 23.51 -3.65 -11.43
C TYR A 15 23.38 -2.98 -10.07
N ASP A 16 24.46 -2.82 -9.29
CA ASP A 16 24.39 -2.24 -7.95
C ASP A 16 23.85 -0.82 -7.92
N GLU A 17 24.30 0.03 -8.83
CA GLU A 17 23.79 1.39 -8.94
C GLU A 17 22.30 1.40 -9.25
N ARG A 18 21.84 0.47 -10.12
CA ARG A 18 20.42 0.33 -10.43
C ARG A 18 19.61 -0.17 -9.22
N LEU A 19 20.13 -1.14 -8.48
CA LEU A 19 19.51 -1.61 -7.26
C LEU A 19 19.45 -0.50 -6.20
N LEU A 20 20.51 0.27 -6.04
CA LEU A 20 20.52 1.42 -5.13
C LEU A 20 19.47 2.47 -5.53
N ASP A 21 19.37 2.81 -6.81
CA ASP A 21 18.36 3.75 -7.33
C ASP A 21 16.92 3.24 -7.09
N VAL A 22 16.70 1.91 -7.17
CA VAL A 22 15.37 1.31 -6.95
C VAL A 22 15.02 1.20 -5.48
N TYR A 23 15.95 0.73 -4.63
CA TYR A 23 15.66 0.38 -3.23
C TYR A 23 16.06 1.42 -2.20
N ALA A 24 16.86 2.43 -2.59
CA ALA A 24 17.31 3.54 -1.74
C ALA A 24 17.97 3.10 -0.41
N ASP A 25 18.62 1.92 -0.38
CA ASP A 25 19.25 1.35 0.81
C ASP A 25 20.55 0.61 0.46
N GLU A 26 21.68 1.27 0.69
CA GLU A 26 23.02 0.70 0.43
C GLU A 26 23.26 -0.59 1.23
N THR A 27 22.69 -0.68 2.43
CA THR A 27 22.89 -1.84 3.32
C THR A 27 22.21 -3.12 2.80
N LYS A 28 21.27 -2.97 1.85
CA LYS A 28 20.47 -4.06 1.28
C LYS A 28 20.92 -4.49 -0.12
N ILE A 29 21.93 -3.87 -0.72
CA ILE A 29 22.34 -4.19 -2.10
C ILE A 29 22.74 -5.67 -2.25
N TYR A 30 23.54 -6.22 -1.33
CA TYR A 30 23.89 -7.63 -1.34
C TYR A 30 22.66 -8.54 -1.26
N TYR A 31 21.73 -8.22 -0.33
CA TYR A 31 20.47 -8.95 -0.21
C TYR A 31 19.66 -8.93 -1.50
N GLN A 32 19.54 -7.78 -2.15
CA GLN A 32 18.80 -7.67 -3.41
C GLN A 32 19.46 -8.44 -4.55
N ARG A 33 20.79 -8.41 -4.66
CA ARG A 33 21.50 -9.27 -5.63
C ARG A 33 21.12 -10.74 -5.46
N GLU A 34 21.29 -11.28 -4.25
CA GLU A 34 20.96 -12.68 -3.95
C GLU A 34 19.48 -12.98 -4.23
N ARG A 35 18.58 -12.07 -3.91
CA ARG A 35 17.15 -12.22 -4.17
C ARG A 35 16.86 -12.34 -5.67
N TYR A 36 17.43 -11.46 -6.51
CA TYR A 36 17.26 -11.56 -7.97
C TYR A 36 17.91 -12.82 -8.53
N ILE A 37 19.11 -13.16 -8.11
CA ILE A 37 19.78 -14.41 -8.52
C ILE A 37 18.89 -15.62 -8.20
N ASN A 38 18.36 -15.69 -6.98
CA ASN A 38 17.52 -16.80 -6.55
C ASN A 38 16.20 -16.83 -7.34
N ALA A 39 15.59 -15.70 -7.60
CA ALA A 39 14.37 -15.61 -8.42
C ALA A 39 14.61 -16.08 -9.86
N ILE A 40 15.74 -15.71 -10.48
CA ILE A 40 16.12 -16.16 -11.83
C ILE A 40 16.34 -17.68 -11.84
N LYS A 41 17.08 -18.23 -10.86
CA LYS A 41 17.28 -19.69 -10.75
C LYS A 41 15.97 -20.45 -10.56
N LYS A 42 15.02 -19.91 -9.79
CA LYS A 42 13.67 -20.48 -9.63
C LYS A 42 12.87 -20.42 -10.92
N PHE A 43 12.95 -19.31 -11.66
CA PHE A 43 12.36 -19.22 -12.99
C PHE A 43 12.90 -20.32 -13.93
N GLU A 44 14.23 -20.55 -13.97
CA GLU A 44 14.84 -21.60 -14.79
C GLU A 44 14.37 -23.01 -14.41
N GLN A 45 14.13 -23.26 -13.12
CA GLN A 45 13.61 -24.54 -12.64
C GLN A 45 12.16 -24.78 -13.12
N CYS A 46 11.35 -23.73 -13.21
CA CYS A 46 9.95 -23.81 -13.66
C CYS A 46 9.83 -23.84 -15.19
N TYR A 47 10.60 -22.99 -15.91
CA TYR A 47 10.35 -22.67 -17.32
C TYR A 47 11.55 -22.82 -18.25
N LYS A 48 12.68 -23.30 -17.76
CA LYS A 48 13.96 -23.41 -18.46
C LYS A 48 14.64 -22.05 -18.75
N PRO A 49 15.97 -22.04 -18.91
CA PRO A 49 16.74 -20.84 -19.28
C PRO A 49 16.23 -20.16 -20.54
N GLY A 50 16.42 -18.85 -20.64
CA GLY A 50 16.05 -18.07 -21.82
C GLY A 50 16.12 -16.58 -21.61
N ASP A 51 15.61 -15.83 -22.58
CA ASP A 51 15.51 -14.38 -22.49
C ASP A 51 14.38 -13.96 -21.55
N VAL A 52 14.72 -13.17 -20.53
CA VAL A 52 13.78 -12.66 -19.55
C VAL A 52 13.90 -11.15 -19.37
N GLU A 53 12.85 -10.56 -18.84
CA GLU A 53 12.77 -9.18 -18.36
C GLU A 53 12.45 -9.19 -16.86
N LEU A 54 12.98 -8.22 -16.13
CA LEU A 54 12.81 -8.12 -14.69
C LEU A 54 11.87 -6.96 -14.36
N PHE A 55 10.81 -7.24 -13.62
CA PHE A 55 9.81 -6.25 -13.19
C PHE A 55 9.74 -6.20 -11.67
N SER A 56 9.32 -5.04 -11.16
CA SER A 56 9.14 -4.83 -9.73
C SER A 56 8.01 -3.84 -9.46
N ALA A 57 7.20 -4.11 -8.45
CA ALA A 57 6.18 -3.20 -7.94
C ALA A 57 6.22 -3.15 -6.41
N PRO A 58 6.28 -1.95 -5.81
CA PRO A 58 6.42 -1.79 -4.36
C PRO A 58 5.11 -2.02 -3.61
N GLY A 59 5.24 -2.39 -2.32
CA GLY A 59 4.21 -2.12 -1.34
C GLY A 59 4.08 -0.63 -1.05
N ARG A 60 3.05 -0.27 -0.29
CA ARG A 60 2.77 1.12 0.08
C ARG A 60 2.55 1.29 1.57
N THR A 61 2.72 2.50 2.06
CA THR A 61 2.33 2.93 3.40
C THR A 61 1.42 4.15 3.32
N GLU A 62 0.40 4.21 4.19
CA GLU A 62 -0.40 5.41 4.40
C GLU A 62 0.36 6.34 5.34
N ILE A 63 0.59 7.58 4.94
CA ILE A 63 1.26 8.61 5.75
C ILE A 63 0.21 9.45 6.48
N GLY A 64 -0.81 9.93 5.78
CA GLY A 64 -1.91 10.72 6.31
C GLY A 64 -3.22 10.45 5.57
N GLY A 65 -4.35 10.89 6.11
CA GLY A 65 -5.66 10.66 5.50
C GLY A 65 -6.30 9.34 5.91
N ASN A 66 -6.15 8.93 7.17
CA ASN A 66 -6.67 7.66 7.66
C ASN A 66 -8.18 7.54 7.44
N HIS A 67 -8.60 6.56 6.64
CA HIS A 67 -10.01 6.32 6.29
C HIS A 67 -10.73 7.48 5.60
N THR A 68 -10.04 8.29 4.80
CA THR A 68 -10.66 9.38 4.03
C THR A 68 -11.01 8.99 2.60
N ASP A 69 -10.29 8.06 1.98
CA ASP A 69 -10.41 7.66 0.58
C ASP A 69 -11.81 7.16 0.21
N HIS A 70 -12.42 6.32 1.05
CA HIS A 70 -13.78 5.80 0.82
C HIS A 70 -14.91 6.83 1.02
N GLN A 71 -14.57 8.07 1.38
CA GLN A 71 -15.46 9.23 1.48
C GLN A 71 -15.09 10.33 0.48
N ASN A 72 -14.32 9.98 -0.55
CA ASN A 72 -13.78 10.90 -1.55
C ASN A 72 -12.96 12.03 -0.93
N GLY A 73 -12.15 11.71 0.07
CA GLY A 73 -11.26 12.65 0.75
C GLY A 73 -9.85 12.64 0.18
N GLU A 74 -8.94 13.26 0.92
CA GLU A 74 -7.54 13.39 0.56
C GLU A 74 -6.69 12.42 1.37
N VAL A 75 -5.64 11.88 0.75
CA VAL A 75 -4.65 11.01 1.38
C VAL A 75 -3.23 11.42 1.02
N LEU A 76 -2.30 11.17 1.92
CA LEU A 76 -0.87 11.18 1.67
C LEU A 76 -0.36 9.76 1.86
N ALA A 77 0.18 9.18 0.80
CA ALA A 77 0.69 7.82 0.80
C ALA A 77 2.11 7.76 0.21
N ALA A 78 2.82 6.68 0.45
CA ALA A 78 4.16 6.48 -0.10
C ALA A 78 4.36 5.03 -0.54
N SER A 79 5.10 4.82 -1.62
CA SER A 79 5.68 3.52 -1.92
C SER A 79 6.90 3.25 -1.05
N VAL A 80 7.10 2.00 -0.69
CA VAL A 80 8.21 1.57 0.17
C VAL A 80 9.17 0.64 -0.57
N ASN A 81 10.37 0.46 -0.03
CA ASN A 81 11.41 -0.36 -0.62
C ASN A 81 11.24 -1.88 -0.42
N LEU A 82 10.10 -2.32 0.10
CA LEU A 82 9.67 -3.71 0.04
C LEU A 82 8.77 -3.88 -1.18
N ASP A 83 9.05 -4.85 -2.02
CA ASP A 83 8.39 -5.02 -3.29
C ASP A 83 8.07 -6.47 -3.64
N THR A 84 7.28 -6.62 -4.68
CA THR A 84 7.06 -7.87 -5.40
C THR A 84 7.83 -7.79 -6.70
N ILE A 85 8.71 -8.77 -6.97
CA ILE A 85 9.50 -8.85 -8.21
C ILE A 85 9.01 -9.99 -9.09
N GLY A 86 9.12 -9.81 -10.41
CA GLY A 86 8.79 -10.82 -11.42
C GLY A 86 9.93 -11.02 -12.40
N ILE A 87 10.34 -12.27 -12.59
CA ILE A 87 11.21 -12.72 -13.67
C ILE A 87 10.30 -13.22 -14.78
N VAL A 88 10.29 -12.57 -15.93
CA VAL A 88 9.23 -12.72 -16.92
C VAL A 88 9.79 -13.00 -18.30
N LYS A 89 9.21 -13.99 -18.98
CA LYS A 89 9.48 -14.33 -20.37
C LYS A 89 8.21 -14.21 -21.19
N LYS A 90 8.22 -13.36 -22.21
CA LYS A 90 7.15 -13.27 -23.20
C LYS A 90 6.99 -14.59 -23.96
N THR A 91 5.76 -15.02 -24.22
CA THR A 91 5.44 -16.19 -25.04
C THR A 91 4.56 -15.79 -26.24
N ASP A 92 4.53 -16.65 -27.25
CA ASP A 92 3.72 -16.42 -28.47
C ASP A 92 2.34 -17.05 -28.39
N ASP A 93 2.04 -17.72 -27.26
CA ASP A 93 0.73 -18.30 -27.00
C ASP A 93 -0.17 -17.36 -26.18
N ASN A 94 -1.47 -17.61 -26.16
CA ASN A 94 -2.45 -16.83 -25.41
C ASN A 94 -2.62 -17.35 -23.98
N VAL A 95 -1.51 -17.69 -23.29
CA VAL A 95 -1.57 -18.28 -21.95
C VAL A 95 -0.60 -17.56 -21.00
N ILE A 96 -1.12 -17.09 -19.88
CA ILE A 96 -0.30 -16.64 -18.76
C ILE A 96 -0.03 -17.83 -17.84
N ARG A 97 1.25 -18.09 -17.54
CA ARG A 97 1.71 -19.09 -16.58
C ARG A 97 2.55 -18.39 -15.52
N LEU A 98 2.14 -18.53 -14.27
CA LEU A 98 2.77 -17.86 -13.16
C LEU A 98 3.00 -18.82 -12.01
N VAL A 99 4.22 -18.86 -11.51
CA VAL A 99 4.60 -19.54 -10.26
C VAL A 99 5.05 -18.50 -9.26
N SER A 100 4.61 -18.63 -8.02
CA SER A 100 5.14 -17.85 -6.90
C SER A 100 5.59 -18.77 -5.76
N ASP A 101 6.42 -18.23 -4.85
CA ASP A 101 6.96 -19.01 -3.73
C ASP A 101 5.84 -19.77 -2.99
N ASN A 102 6.04 -21.08 -2.81
CA ASN A 102 5.15 -21.97 -2.06
C ASN A 102 3.71 -22.12 -2.58
N TYR A 103 3.43 -21.70 -3.82
CA TYR A 103 2.13 -21.85 -4.44
C TYR A 103 2.22 -22.66 -5.73
N ASP A 104 1.13 -23.35 -6.06
CA ASP A 104 0.99 -24.06 -7.33
C ASP A 104 0.99 -23.10 -8.52
N GLU A 105 1.36 -23.63 -9.70
CA GLU A 105 1.31 -22.85 -10.94
C GLU A 105 -0.10 -22.38 -11.27
N ILE A 106 -0.23 -21.07 -11.51
CA ILE A 106 -1.47 -20.46 -11.99
C ILE A 106 -1.41 -20.40 -13.52
N ILE A 107 -2.42 -21.01 -14.18
CA ILE A 107 -2.57 -21.00 -15.64
C ILE A 107 -3.84 -20.24 -15.99
N ILE A 108 -3.72 -19.22 -16.86
CA ILE A 108 -4.84 -18.42 -17.35
C ILE A 108 -4.85 -18.43 -18.88
N GLN A 109 -5.96 -18.92 -19.44
CA GLN A 109 -6.25 -18.81 -20.87
C GLN A 109 -6.84 -17.42 -21.13
N LEU A 110 -6.22 -16.65 -22.02
CA LEU A 110 -6.65 -15.28 -22.32
C LEU A 110 -7.94 -15.21 -23.13
N ASP A 111 -8.37 -16.33 -23.72
CA ASP A 111 -9.65 -16.44 -24.43
C ASP A 111 -10.88 -16.39 -23.50
N ASP A 112 -10.70 -16.66 -22.19
CA ASP A 112 -11.76 -16.60 -21.19
C ASP A 112 -11.27 -15.93 -19.89
N VAL A 113 -11.37 -14.62 -19.86
CA VAL A 113 -11.08 -13.80 -18.69
C VAL A 113 -12.35 -13.31 -18.00
N SER A 114 -13.48 -13.95 -18.22
CA SER A 114 -14.75 -13.59 -17.58
C SER A 114 -14.70 -13.75 -16.05
N VAL A 115 -15.51 -12.95 -15.34
CA VAL A 115 -15.69 -13.06 -13.88
C VAL A 115 -16.32 -14.41 -13.55
N LYS A 116 -15.76 -15.13 -12.58
CA LYS A 116 -16.30 -16.41 -12.09
C LYS A 116 -16.42 -16.38 -10.57
N GLU A 117 -17.63 -16.55 -10.05
CA GLU A 117 -17.89 -16.53 -8.60
C GLU A 117 -16.97 -17.48 -7.81
N LYS A 118 -16.69 -18.67 -8.34
CA LYS A 118 -15.83 -19.69 -7.70
C LYS A 118 -14.33 -19.30 -7.68
N GLU A 119 -13.92 -18.26 -8.42
CA GLU A 119 -12.55 -17.76 -8.46
C GLU A 119 -12.36 -16.53 -7.55
N LYS A 120 -13.43 -15.99 -6.97
CA LYS A 120 -13.32 -14.87 -6.00
C LYS A 120 -12.34 -15.20 -4.88
N GLU A 121 -11.70 -14.18 -4.35
CA GLU A 121 -10.67 -14.26 -3.30
C GLU A 121 -9.42 -15.09 -3.69
N THR A 122 -9.19 -15.29 -5.00
CA THR A 122 -8.00 -15.98 -5.50
C THR A 122 -7.08 -15.06 -6.29
N THR A 123 -5.79 -15.36 -6.29
CA THR A 123 -4.79 -14.68 -7.13
C THR A 123 -5.14 -14.76 -8.62
N LYS A 124 -5.77 -15.87 -9.05
CA LYS A 124 -6.24 -16.05 -10.42
C LYS A 124 -7.28 -14.98 -10.81
N ALA A 125 -8.20 -14.65 -9.92
CA ALA A 125 -9.18 -13.60 -10.14
C ALA A 125 -8.52 -12.23 -10.33
N LEU A 126 -7.53 -11.88 -9.51
CA LEU A 126 -6.78 -10.62 -9.64
C LEU A 126 -6.10 -10.51 -11.01
N ILE A 127 -5.40 -11.56 -11.46
CA ILE A 127 -4.73 -11.54 -12.77
C ILE A 127 -5.75 -11.37 -13.90
N LYS A 128 -6.86 -12.14 -13.87
CA LYS A 128 -7.94 -12.00 -14.86
C LYS A 128 -8.55 -10.61 -14.88
N GLY A 129 -8.75 -10.01 -13.70
CA GLY A 129 -9.26 -8.64 -13.57
C GLY A 129 -8.34 -7.61 -14.19
N VAL A 130 -7.02 -7.72 -13.95
CA VAL A 130 -6.05 -6.82 -14.58
C VAL A 130 -6.05 -7.00 -16.10
N VAL A 131 -6.04 -8.24 -16.61
CA VAL A 131 -6.11 -8.53 -18.05
C VAL A 131 -7.40 -7.96 -18.69
N SER A 132 -8.55 -8.18 -18.05
CA SER A 132 -9.82 -7.63 -18.53
C SER A 132 -9.81 -6.09 -18.55
N GLY A 133 -9.28 -5.46 -17.50
CA GLY A 133 -9.16 -4.02 -17.42
C GLY A 133 -8.27 -3.41 -18.53
N PHE A 134 -7.23 -4.14 -18.98
CA PHE A 134 -6.43 -3.77 -20.14
C PHE A 134 -7.24 -3.89 -21.43
N LEU A 135 -7.94 -5.02 -21.63
CA LEU A 135 -8.76 -5.26 -22.82
C LEU A 135 -9.88 -4.23 -22.99
N GLU A 136 -10.60 -3.91 -21.90
CA GLU A 136 -11.68 -2.90 -21.91
C GLU A 136 -11.18 -1.50 -22.31
N ARG A 137 -9.88 -1.22 -22.10
CA ARG A 137 -9.23 0.04 -22.49
C ARG A 137 -8.50 -0.04 -23.82
N ASN A 138 -8.71 -1.13 -24.58
CA ASN A 138 -8.09 -1.40 -25.87
C ASN A 138 -6.55 -1.49 -25.82
N TYR A 139 -5.97 -1.88 -24.69
CA TYR A 139 -4.56 -2.22 -24.58
C TYR A 139 -4.31 -3.66 -25.05
N SER A 140 -3.13 -3.88 -25.60
CA SER A 140 -2.70 -5.22 -26.02
C SER A 140 -2.37 -6.10 -24.81
N VAL A 141 -2.77 -7.35 -24.88
CA VAL A 141 -2.43 -8.39 -23.92
C VAL A 141 -1.89 -9.63 -24.64
N GLY A 142 -1.14 -10.47 -23.94
CA GLY A 142 -0.63 -11.72 -24.50
C GLY A 142 -0.02 -12.61 -23.43
N GLY A 143 0.45 -13.79 -23.83
CA GLY A 143 0.97 -14.81 -22.94
C GLY A 143 2.36 -14.48 -22.40
N PHE A 144 2.62 -14.93 -21.19
CA PHE A 144 3.96 -14.90 -20.60
C PHE A 144 4.13 -16.00 -19.55
N GLN A 145 5.38 -16.34 -19.27
CA GLN A 145 5.80 -17.17 -18.14
C GLN A 145 6.43 -16.25 -17.09
N ALA A 146 6.06 -16.39 -15.82
CA ALA A 146 6.62 -15.58 -14.75
C ALA A 146 6.90 -16.40 -13.49
N TYR A 147 8.03 -16.11 -12.85
CA TYR A 147 8.26 -16.46 -11.46
C TYR A 147 8.23 -15.19 -10.61
N ILE A 148 7.42 -15.20 -9.56
CA ILE A 148 7.18 -14.03 -8.71
C ILE A 148 7.58 -14.35 -7.27
N THR A 149 8.27 -13.41 -6.61
CA THR A 149 8.55 -13.45 -5.17
C THR A 149 8.35 -12.08 -4.55
N SER A 150 7.93 -12.05 -3.28
CA SER A 150 7.52 -10.82 -2.61
C SER A 150 8.16 -10.67 -1.23
N ASP A 151 8.70 -9.47 -0.97
CA ASP A 151 9.10 -9.02 0.36
C ASP A 151 7.98 -8.19 1.03
N VAL A 152 6.89 -7.90 0.31
CA VAL A 152 5.74 -7.20 0.88
C VAL A 152 5.01 -8.13 1.84
N LEU A 153 5.08 -7.82 3.12
CA LEU A 153 4.52 -8.64 4.18
C LEU A 153 2.99 -8.70 4.08
N ILE A 154 2.46 -9.92 4.03
CA ILE A 154 1.00 -10.16 4.05
C ILE A 154 0.47 -9.82 5.44
N GLY A 155 -0.61 -9.04 5.50
CA GLY A 155 -1.24 -8.64 6.77
C GLY A 155 -0.53 -7.52 7.54
N ALA A 156 0.62 -7.02 7.07
CA ALA A 156 1.35 -5.92 7.70
C ALA A 156 0.92 -4.52 7.24
N GLY A 157 -0.24 -4.38 6.62
CA GLY A 157 -0.76 -3.09 6.17
C GLY A 157 -0.01 -2.45 5.00
N LEU A 158 0.89 -3.20 4.32
CA LEU A 158 1.70 -2.70 3.19
C LEU A 158 1.10 -3.00 1.81
N SER A 159 -0.10 -3.54 1.76
CA SER A 159 -0.89 -3.85 0.55
C SER A 159 -0.18 -4.74 -0.47
N SER A 160 -0.01 -6.01 -0.11
CA SER A 160 0.55 -7.01 -1.02
C SER A 160 -0.32 -7.25 -2.27
N SER A 161 -1.65 -7.10 -2.18
CA SER A 161 -2.56 -7.21 -3.34
C SER A 161 -2.30 -6.10 -4.36
N ALA A 162 -2.26 -4.84 -3.94
CA ALA A 162 -1.99 -3.71 -4.83
C ALA A 162 -0.60 -3.79 -5.48
N ALA A 163 0.43 -4.23 -4.73
CA ALA A 163 1.76 -4.47 -5.29
C ALA A 163 1.73 -5.57 -6.38
N PHE A 164 0.96 -6.64 -6.15
CA PHE A 164 0.81 -7.72 -7.12
C PHE A 164 0.03 -7.27 -8.37
N GLU A 165 -1.10 -6.58 -8.21
CA GLU A 165 -1.90 -6.02 -9.31
C GLU A 165 -1.09 -5.06 -10.15
N THR A 166 -0.34 -4.15 -9.49
CA THR A 166 0.58 -3.22 -10.13
C THR A 166 1.67 -3.94 -10.90
N LEU A 167 2.24 -5.03 -10.33
CA LEU A 167 3.25 -5.83 -11.02
C LEU A 167 2.69 -6.43 -12.31
N ILE A 168 1.51 -7.06 -12.27
CA ILE A 168 0.88 -7.65 -13.46
C ILE A 168 0.58 -6.58 -14.52
N GLY A 169 0.03 -5.43 -14.10
CA GLY A 169 -0.21 -4.30 -14.99
C GLY A 169 1.08 -3.75 -15.63
N THR A 170 2.16 -3.66 -14.85
CA THR A 170 3.47 -3.21 -15.32
C THR A 170 4.09 -4.21 -16.31
N ILE A 171 3.94 -5.52 -16.07
CA ILE A 171 4.37 -6.57 -16.99
C ILE A 171 3.63 -6.45 -18.33
N LEU A 172 2.30 -6.36 -18.31
CA LEU A 172 1.50 -6.21 -19.53
C LEU A 172 1.80 -4.91 -20.28
N SER A 173 2.01 -3.82 -19.54
CA SER A 173 2.45 -2.55 -20.13
C SER A 173 3.81 -2.70 -20.83
N GLY A 174 4.80 -3.30 -20.16
CA GLY A 174 6.15 -3.47 -20.70
C GLY A 174 6.21 -4.41 -21.90
N LEU A 175 5.61 -5.60 -21.80
CA LEU A 175 5.70 -6.64 -22.82
C LEU A 175 4.87 -6.35 -24.09
N TYR A 176 3.71 -5.70 -23.95
CA TYR A 176 2.72 -5.60 -25.02
C TYR A 176 2.34 -4.16 -25.42
N ASN A 177 2.69 -3.17 -24.60
CA ASN A 177 2.29 -1.77 -24.79
C ASN A 177 3.47 -0.80 -24.72
N CYS A 178 4.70 -1.27 -24.95
CA CYS A 178 5.93 -0.45 -24.94
C CYS A 178 6.12 0.38 -23.67
N GLY A 179 5.54 -0.01 -22.53
CA GLY A 179 5.59 0.72 -21.27
C GLY A 179 4.78 2.02 -21.24
N THR A 180 3.83 2.20 -22.15
CA THR A 180 3.09 3.47 -22.32
C THR A 180 1.81 3.57 -21.47
N VAL A 181 1.35 2.47 -20.86
CA VAL A 181 0.19 2.52 -19.94
C VAL A 181 0.60 3.29 -18.69
N SER A 182 -0.12 4.38 -18.41
CA SER A 182 0.24 5.25 -17.29
C SER A 182 0.09 4.55 -15.93
N ALA A 183 0.87 4.99 -14.94
CA ALA A 183 0.79 4.48 -13.57
C ALA A 183 -0.62 4.64 -12.98
N THR A 184 -1.30 5.74 -13.28
CA THR A 184 -2.68 6.00 -12.86
C THR A 184 -3.65 4.99 -13.48
N GLU A 185 -3.52 4.67 -14.75
CA GLU A 185 -4.37 3.67 -15.41
C GLU A 185 -4.13 2.28 -14.84
N ILE A 186 -2.86 1.90 -14.60
CA ILE A 186 -2.53 0.63 -13.93
C ILE A 186 -3.20 0.55 -12.55
N ALA A 187 -3.17 1.64 -11.79
CA ALA A 187 -3.83 1.70 -10.48
C ALA A 187 -5.35 1.51 -10.58
N ILE A 188 -6.01 2.22 -11.50
CA ILE A 188 -7.47 2.09 -11.72
C ILE A 188 -7.84 0.67 -12.16
N ILE A 189 -7.02 0.05 -13.03
CA ILE A 189 -7.20 -1.33 -13.46
C ILE A 189 -7.02 -2.30 -12.27
N GLY A 190 -6.02 -2.06 -11.40
CA GLY A 190 -5.81 -2.86 -10.18
C GLY A 190 -7.03 -2.80 -9.25
N GLN A 191 -7.54 -1.61 -8.97
CA GLN A 191 -8.76 -1.44 -8.16
C GLN A 191 -9.97 -2.17 -8.79
N TYR A 192 -10.15 -2.05 -10.10
CA TYR A 192 -11.19 -2.79 -10.81
C TYR A 192 -11.04 -4.30 -10.62
N ALA A 193 -9.83 -4.82 -10.71
CA ALA A 193 -9.56 -6.24 -10.49
C ALA A 193 -9.92 -6.68 -9.06
N GLU A 194 -9.56 -5.88 -8.04
CA GLU A 194 -9.88 -6.18 -6.64
C GLU A 194 -11.39 -6.10 -6.36
N ASN A 195 -12.06 -5.07 -6.86
CA ASN A 195 -13.49 -4.85 -6.60
C ASN A 195 -14.39 -5.83 -7.36
N VAL A 196 -14.11 -6.06 -8.65
CA VAL A 196 -15.03 -6.80 -9.54
C VAL A 196 -14.68 -8.29 -9.61
N TYR A 197 -13.41 -8.63 -9.70
CA TYR A 197 -12.97 -10.02 -9.89
C TYR A 197 -12.67 -10.71 -8.56
N PHE A 198 -11.89 -10.08 -7.71
CA PHE A 198 -11.58 -10.64 -6.39
C PHE A 198 -12.77 -10.55 -5.44
N GLY A 199 -13.60 -9.50 -5.57
CA GLY A 199 -14.83 -9.32 -4.81
C GLY A 199 -14.65 -8.62 -3.47
N LYS A 200 -13.54 -7.93 -3.25
CA LYS A 200 -13.25 -7.15 -2.05
C LYS A 200 -13.33 -5.66 -2.38
N PRO A 201 -14.35 -4.93 -1.90
CA PRO A 201 -14.43 -3.49 -2.09
C PRO A 201 -13.25 -2.76 -1.45
N CYS A 202 -12.49 -2.01 -2.23
CA CYS A 202 -11.38 -1.19 -1.76
C CYS A 202 -11.42 0.23 -2.35
N GLY A 203 -10.77 1.18 -1.66
CA GLY A 203 -10.43 2.49 -2.21
C GLY A 203 -9.32 2.38 -3.26
N LEU A 204 -8.92 3.51 -3.85
CA LEU A 204 -7.91 3.55 -4.91
C LEU A 204 -6.50 3.93 -4.39
N MET A 205 -6.36 4.29 -3.11
CA MET A 205 -5.11 4.76 -2.51
C MET A 205 -3.97 3.75 -2.69
N ASP A 206 -4.25 2.49 -2.41
CA ASP A 206 -3.25 1.42 -2.38
C ASP A 206 -2.59 1.22 -3.74
N GLN A 207 -3.43 1.07 -4.77
CA GLN A 207 -2.98 0.89 -6.14
C GLN A 207 -2.28 2.14 -6.68
N MET A 208 -2.78 3.35 -6.35
CA MET A 208 -2.13 4.59 -6.75
C MET A 208 -0.73 4.73 -6.16
N ALA A 209 -0.58 4.53 -4.85
CA ALA A 209 0.72 4.63 -4.20
C ALA A 209 1.70 3.59 -4.75
N SER A 210 1.27 2.33 -4.92
CA SER A 210 2.10 1.25 -5.47
C SER A 210 2.50 1.51 -6.93
N SER A 211 1.59 2.04 -7.76
CA SER A 211 1.84 2.26 -9.19
C SER A 211 2.68 3.49 -9.47
N ILE A 212 2.50 4.59 -8.72
CA ILE A 212 3.10 5.88 -9.02
C ILE A 212 4.51 6.01 -8.43
N GLY A 213 4.72 5.49 -7.22
CA GLY A 213 6.00 5.63 -6.52
C GLY A 213 6.17 6.98 -5.81
N ASN A 214 7.19 7.08 -4.96
CA ASN A 214 7.51 8.25 -4.13
C ASN A 214 6.44 8.53 -3.06
N LEU A 215 6.43 9.74 -2.50
CA LEU A 215 5.30 10.28 -1.76
C LEU A 215 4.27 10.80 -2.76
N VAL A 216 3.00 10.47 -2.54
CA VAL A 216 1.90 10.94 -3.39
C VAL A 216 0.78 11.53 -2.54
N HIS A 217 0.39 12.74 -2.85
CA HIS A 217 -0.85 13.35 -2.40
C HIS A 217 -1.94 13.01 -3.43
N ILE A 218 -3.06 12.49 -2.96
CA ILE A 218 -4.18 12.12 -3.81
C ILE A 218 -5.43 12.76 -3.25
N ASP A 219 -6.14 13.53 -4.09
CA ASP A 219 -7.47 14.07 -3.79
C ASP A 219 -8.51 13.29 -4.60
N PHE A 220 -9.38 12.59 -3.91
CA PHE A 220 -10.46 11.78 -4.47
C PHE A 220 -11.79 12.53 -4.62
N ALA A 221 -11.83 13.86 -4.52
CA ALA A 221 -13.05 14.63 -4.69
C ALA A 221 -13.75 14.31 -6.02
N ASN A 222 -12.99 14.01 -7.07
CA ASN A 222 -13.48 13.40 -8.31
C ASN A 222 -12.91 11.98 -8.44
N PRO A 223 -13.62 10.91 -8.05
CA PRO A 223 -13.10 9.55 -8.04
C PRO A 223 -12.84 8.98 -9.45
N GLU A 224 -13.49 9.52 -10.50
CA GLU A 224 -13.24 9.09 -11.89
C GLU A 224 -11.94 9.68 -12.45
N CYS A 225 -11.48 10.82 -11.92
CA CYS A 225 -10.25 11.48 -12.30
C CYS A 225 -9.61 12.13 -11.06
N PRO A 226 -9.00 11.35 -10.16
CA PRO A 226 -8.37 11.87 -8.95
C PRO A 226 -7.23 12.83 -9.28
N TYR A 227 -7.11 13.90 -8.50
CA TYR A 227 -5.90 14.73 -8.57
C TYR A 227 -4.76 14.00 -7.87
N VAL A 228 -3.63 13.89 -8.55
CA VAL A 228 -2.45 13.18 -8.03
C VAL A 228 -1.22 14.06 -8.15
N GLU A 229 -0.52 14.26 -7.06
CA GLU A 229 0.69 15.04 -6.98
C GLU A 229 1.82 14.24 -6.34
N LYS A 230 2.94 14.07 -7.04
CA LYS A 230 4.16 13.52 -6.46
C LYS A 230 4.86 14.59 -5.63
N ILE A 231 5.30 14.21 -4.42
CA ILE A 231 6.06 15.07 -3.53
C ILE A 231 7.47 14.51 -3.46
N ASP A 232 8.43 15.26 -3.95
CA ASP A 232 9.85 14.91 -3.87
C ASP A 232 10.37 15.25 -2.48
N PHE A 233 10.46 14.25 -1.61
CA PHE A 233 10.88 14.40 -0.24
C PHE A 233 11.67 13.18 0.23
N ASP A 234 12.90 13.41 0.65
CA ASP A 234 13.77 12.38 1.20
C ASP A 234 13.81 12.51 2.73
N MET A 235 13.02 11.70 3.41
CA MET A 235 12.89 11.73 4.86
C MET A 235 14.21 11.50 5.60
N GLU A 236 15.09 10.65 5.05
CA GLU A 236 16.38 10.33 5.66
C GLU A 236 17.33 11.54 5.69
N LYS A 237 17.28 12.41 4.67
CA LYS A 237 18.01 13.69 4.66
C LYS A 237 17.55 14.66 5.72
N TYR A 238 16.28 14.54 6.15
CA TYR A 238 15.74 15.33 7.26
C TYR A 238 15.95 14.67 8.63
N GLY A 239 16.72 13.58 8.68
CA GLY A 239 17.11 12.92 9.91
C GLY A 239 16.11 11.90 10.45
N TYR A 240 15.15 11.44 9.66
CA TYR A 240 14.14 10.48 10.10
C TYR A 240 14.02 9.29 9.13
N ARG A 241 13.60 8.16 9.69
CA ARG A 241 13.22 6.94 8.96
C ARG A 241 11.83 6.50 9.35
N LEU A 242 11.17 5.85 8.41
CA LEU A 242 9.88 5.22 8.61
C LEU A 242 10.07 3.83 9.19
N CYS A 243 9.39 3.52 10.29
CA CYS A 243 9.33 2.18 10.87
C CYS A 243 7.88 1.69 10.90
N ILE A 244 7.66 0.45 10.49
CA ILE A 244 6.38 -0.25 10.63
C ILE A 244 6.59 -1.40 11.60
N THR A 245 5.76 -1.48 12.63
CA THR A 245 5.77 -2.59 13.60
C THR A 245 4.51 -3.42 13.47
N ASP A 246 4.67 -4.69 13.14
CA ASP A 246 3.60 -5.68 13.19
C ASP A 246 3.34 -6.08 14.64
N THR A 247 2.16 -5.74 15.14
CA THR A 247 1.77 -5.96 16.54
C THR A 247 1.32 -7.38 16.82
N LYS A 248 1.33 -8.26 15.81
CA LYS A 248 0.85 -9.65 15.87
C LYS A 248 -0.63 -9.79 16.27
N GLY A 249 -1.41 -8.72 16.09
CA GLY A 249 -2.86 -8.77 16.28
C GLY A 249 -3.54 -9.54 15.14
N SER A 250 -4.56 -10.32 15.46
CA SER A 250 -5.37 -11.03 14.46
C SER A 250 -6.41 -10.10 13.86
N HIS A 251 -6.58 -10.17 12.54
CA HIS A 251 -7.69 -9.53 11.82
C HIS A 251 -8.96 -10.40 11.77
N ALA A 252 -8.88 -11.65 12.29
CA ALA A 252 -10.03 -12.54 12.37
C ALA A 252 -11.14 -11.89 13.22
N ASP A 253 -12.38 -12.01 12.77
CA ASP A 253 -13.58 -11.52 13.44
C ASP A 253 -13.70 -9.97 13.55
N LEU A 254 -12.85 -9.18 12.90
CA LEU A 254 -12.91 -7.71 12.91
C LEU A 254 -13.61 -7.09 11.68
N THR A 255 -14.14 -7.90 10.79
CA THR A 255 -14.77 -7.45 9.53
C THR A 255 -15.89 -6.43 9.79
N ASP A 256 -16.71 -6.64 10.81
CA ASP A 256 -17.81 -5.73 11.17
C ASP A 256 -17.31 -4.37 11.66
N GLU A 257 -16.18 -4.32 12.38
CA GLU A 257 -15.57 -3.09 12.86
C GLU A 257 -15.03 -2.26 11.68
N TYR A 258 -14.35 -2.92 10.73
CA TYR A 258 -13.89 -2.25 9.49
C TYR A 258 -15.07 -1.73 8.67
N ALA A 259 -16.10 -2.54 8.47
CA ALA A 259 -17.29 -2.18 7.70
C ALA A 259 -18.10 -1.04 8.37
N ALA A 260 -18.05 -0.95 9.70
CA ALA A 260 -18.77 0.10 10.44
C ALA A 260 -18.22 1.50 10.17
N ILE A 261 -16.91 1.66 9.86
CA ILE A 261 -16.33 2.99 9.62
C ILE A 261 -16.98 3.68 8.41
N PRO A 262 -16.86 3.13 7.17
CA PRO A 262 -17.50 3.78 6.02
C PRO A 262 -19.01 3.83 6.13
N LYS A 263 -19.64 2.83 6.73
CA LYS A 263 -21.09 2.80 6.94
C LYS A 263 -21.58 3.96 7.80
N GLU A 264 -20.94 4.21 8.93
CA GLU A 264 -21.31 5.29 9.84
C GLU A 264 -21.03 6.68 9.26
N MET A 265 -19.92 6.86 8.54
CA MET A 265 -19.63 8.08 7.81
C MET A 265 -20.70 8.38 6.73
N LYS A 266 -21.12 7.35 5.98
CA LYS A 266 -22.19 7.46 4.98
C LYS A 266 -23.55 7.82 5.59
N LEU A 267 -23.86 7.40 6.82
CA LEU A 267 -25.08 7.80 7.51
C LEU A 267 -25.11 9.32 7.75
N VAL A 268 -23.99 9.92 8.13
CA VAL A 268 -23.88 11.38 8.28
C VAL A 268 -23.97 12.08 6.92
N ALA A 269 -23.28 11.56 5.90
CA ALA A 269 -23.39 12.11 4.54
C ALA A 269 -24.84 12.10 4.05
N LYS A 270 -25.54 10.99 4.25
CA LYS A 270 -26.96 10.83 3.86
C LYS A 270 -27.90 11.81 4.60
N TYR A 271 -27.61 12.15 5.85
CA TYR A 271 -28.36 13.18 6.58
C TYR A 271 -28.33 14.52 5.84
N PHE A 272 -27.22 14.86 5.18
CA PHE A 272 -27.07 16.06 4.34
C PHE A 272 -27.43 15.84 2.86
N GLY A 273 -28.09 14.73 2.52
CA GLY A 273 -28.51 14.43 1.14
C GLY A 273 -27.35 14.06 0.21
N LYS A 274 -26.20 13.60 0.75
CA LYS A 274 -25.01 13.17 0.00
C LYS A 274 -24.73 11.70 0.18
N GLU A 275 -23.96 11.11 -0.73
CA GLU A 275 -23.52 9.71 -0.63
C GLU A 275 -22.25 9.55 0.21
N VAL A 276 -21.38 10.58 0.20
CA VAL A 276 -20.11 10.64 0.90
C VAL A 276 -19.91 11.97 1.60
N LEU A 277 -18.97 12.03 2.54
CA LEU A 277 -18.71 13.23 3.35
C LEU A 277 -18.02 14.37 2.58
N CYS A 278 -17.44 14.09 1.42
CA CYS A 278 -16.80 15.11 0.61
C CYS A 278 -17.71 16.31 0.38
N GLY A 279 -17.18 17.52 0.62
CA GLY A 279 -17.92 18.78 0.49
C GLY A 279 -18.94 19.06 1.60
N ILE A 280 -18.91 18.33 2.74
CA ILE A 280 -19.61 18.70 3.97
C ILE A 280 -18.63 19.47 4.86
N SER A 281 -19.04 20.66 5.28
CA SER A 281 -18.20 21.52 6.11
C SER A 281 -18.32 21.20 7.61
N ILE A 282 -17.35 21.68 8.40
CA ILE A 282 -17.41 21.58 9.85
C ILE A 282 -18.63 22.30 10.43
N ASN A 283 -19.02 23.46 9.84
CA ASN A 283 -20.17 24.23 10.30
C ASN A 283 -21.48 23.48 10.03
N ASP A 284 -21.62 22.80 8.88
CA ASP A 284 -22.80 21.97 8.60
C ASP A 284 -22.99 20.92 9.71
N VAL A 285 -21.92 20.27 10.15
CA VAL A 285 -22.00 19.26 11.22
C VAL A 285 -22.30 19.91 12.57
N LEU A 286 -21.63 21.02 12.94
CA LEU A 286 -21.80 21.68 14.24
C LEU A 286 -23.18 22.29 14.39
N ASP A 287 -23.71 22.93 13.37
CA ASP A 287 -25.05 23.55 13.40
C ASP A 287 -26.16 22.50 13.54
N ASN A 288 -25.91 21.26 13.13
CA ASN A 288 -26.86 20.16 13.21
C ASN A 288 -26.48 19.08 14.27
N ILE A 289 -25.47 19.34 15.10
CA ILE A 289 -24.89 18.33 15.97
C ILE A 289 -25.86 17.67 16.93
N THR A 290 -26.83 18.46 17.47
CA THR A 290 -27.84 17.96 18.41
C THR A 290 -28.76 16.94 17.74
N ASP A 291 -29.21 17.22 16.51
CA ASP A 291 -30.10 16.35 15.76
C ASP A 291 -29.35 15.10 15.23
N LEU A 292 -28.13 15.29 14.72
CA LEU A 292 -27.24 14.21 14.31
C LEU A 292 -26.99 13.20 15.43
N ARG A 293 -26.64 13.68 16.63
CA ARG A 293 -26.41 12.84 17.82
C ARG A 293 -27.66 12.05 18.21
N LYS A 294 -28.82 12.70 18.15
CA LYS A 294 -30.10 12.06 18.47
C LYS A 294 -30.48 10.96 17.48
N LYS A 295 -30.22 11.17 16.20
CA LYS A 295 -30.62 10.26 15.11
C LYS A 295 -29.62 9.17 14.83
N LEU A 296 -28.32 9.49 14.89
CA LEU A 296 -27.23 8.62 14.41
C LEU A 296 -26.27 8.17 15.52
N GLY A 297 -26.29 8.84 16.68
CA GLY A 297 -25.37 8.59 17.78
C GLY A 297 -24.04 9.33 17.66
N ASP A 298 -23.32 9.42 18.79
CA ASP A 298 -22.09 10.21 18.91
C ASP A 298 -20.95 9.67 18.03
N ARG A 299 -20.81 8.36 17.87
CA ARG A 299 -19.72 7.76 17.09
C ARG A 299 -19.79 8.12 15.61
N CYS A 300 -20.97 8.15 15.01
CA CYS A 300 -21.15 8.60 13.62
C CYS A 300 -20.66 10.05 13.44
N VAL A 301 -21.02 10.93 14.39
CA VAL A 301 -20.61 12.34 14.37
C VAL A 301 -19.10 12.47 14.54
N LEU A 302 -18.50 11.74 15.48
CA LEU A 302 -17.05 11.74 15.71
C LEU A 302 -16.27 11.28 14.45
N ARG A 303 -16.73 10.22 13.77
CA ARG A 303 -16.13 9.72 12.54
C ARG A 303 -16.24 10.74 11.39
N ALA A 304 -17.36 11.44 11.26
CA ALA A 304 -17.50 12.53 10.29
C ALA A 304 -16.58 13.72 10.61
N LEU A 305 -16.48 14.11 11.87
CA LEU A 305 -15.54 15.15 12.30
C LEU A 305 -14.08 14.76 12.08
N HIS A 306 -13.72 13.48 12.34
CA HIS A 306 -12.41 12.97 12.00
C HIS A 306 -12.12 13.18 10.53
N PHE A 307 -13.01 12.73 9.61
CA PHE A 307 -12.85 12.90 8.17
C PHE A 307 -12.57 14.35 7.77
N ILE A 308 -13.39 15.30 8.25
CA ILE A 308 -13.26 16.72 7.89
C ILE A 308 -11.92 17.31 8.35
N TYR A 309 -11.47 16.94 9.56
CA TYR A 309 -10.19 17.42 10.07
C TYR A 309 -9.00 16.67 9.47
N GLU A 310 -9.15 15.41 9.12
CA GLU A 310 -8.10 14.61 8.50
C GLU A 310 -7.75 15.11 7.10
N ASN A 311 -8.74 15.47 6.26
CA ASN A 311 -8.48 16.11 4.99
C ASN A 311 -7.67 17.42 5.13
N LYS A 312 -8.05 18.27 6.10
CA LYS A 312 -7.28 19.50 6.38
C LYS A 312 -5.85 19.20 6.85
N ARG A 313 -5.67 18.07 7.55
CA ARG A 313 -4.37 17.65 8.05
C ARG A 313 -3.48 17.17 6.92
N VAL A 314 -4.02 16.39 5.98
CA VAL A 314 -3.29 15.99 4.76
C VAL A 314 -2.75 17.20 4.01
N GLN A 315 -3.56 18.24 3.81
CA GLN A 315 -3.12 19.48 3.16
C GLN A 315 -1.97 20.17 3.92
N LYS A 316 -1.99 20.15 5.26
CA LYS A 316 -0.90 20.69 6.08
C LYS A 316 0.35 19.82 6.01
N GLU A 317 0.22 18.49 6.08
CA GLU A 317 1.32 17.54 5.90
C GLU A 317 2.01 17.77 4.55
N VAL A 318 1.25 17.87 3.47
CA VAL A 318 1.75 18.17 2.12
C VAL A 318 2.49 19.52 2.09
N SER A 319 1.89 20.56 2.68
CA SER A 319 2.48 21.89 2.73
C SER A 319 3.79 21.91 3.54
N ALA A 320 3.81 21.21 4.68
CA ALA A 320 5.00 21.08 5.53
C ALA A 320 6.14 20.36 4.82
N LEU A 321 5.85 19.24 4.11
CA LEU A 321 6.85 18.50 3.34
C LEU A 321 7.43 19.36 2.21
N LYS A 322 6.59 20.05 1.44
CA LYS A 322 7.04 20.97 0.37
C LYS A 322 7.91 22.12 0.89
N ALA A 323 7.64 22.57 2.10
CA ALA A 323 8.42 23.61 2.76
C ALA A 323 9.69 23.07 3.47
N GLY A 324 9.91 21.76 3.49
CA GLY A 324 11.00 21.13 4.25
C GLY A 324 10.84 21.25 5.76
N ASN A 325 9.63 21.53 6.25
CA ASN A 325 9.34 21.68 7.68
C ASN A 325 8.95 20.35 8.32
N ILE A 326 9.96 19.52 8.60
CA ILE A 326 9.75 18.19 9.18
C ILE A 326 9.07 18.25 10.56
N GLY A 327 9.33 19.28 11.35
CA GLY A 327 8.70 19.44 12.67
C GLY A 327 7.18 19.58 12.57
N ALA A 328 6.69 20.48 11.71
CA ALA A 328 5.26 20.66 11.46
C ALA A 328 4.61 19.39 10.88
N PHE A 329 5.31 18.69 9.98
CA PHE A 329 4.84 17.41 9.44
C PHE A 329 4.66 16.36 10.56
N LEU A 330 5.65 16.19 11.44
CA LEU A 330 5.57 15.22 12.54
C LEU A 330 4.49 15.57 13.56
N ASP A 331 4.24 16.86 13.80
CA ASP A 331 3.15 17.32 14.66
C ASP A 331 1.78 16.95 14.06
N ASP A 332 1.60 17.09 12.74
CA ASP A 332 0.38 16.69 12.05
C ASP A 332 0.21 15.16 12.01
N VAL A 333 1.28 14.38 11.84
CA VAL A 333 1.27 12.91 11.97
C VAL A 333 0.79 12.48 13.36
N LYS A 334 1.34 13.08 14.41
CA LYS A 334 0.91 12.83 15.80
C LYS A 334 -0.55 13.21 16.02
N ALA A 335 -0.98 14.34 15.47
CA ALA A 335 -2.37 14.78 15.54
C ALA A 335 -3.32 13.86 14.80
N SER A 336 -2.89 13.26 13.66
CA SER A 336 -3.63 12.22 12.92
C SER A 336 -3.81 10.96 13.78
N GLY A 337 -2.74 10.46 14.42
CA GLY A 337 -2.80 9.33 15.34
C GLY A 337 -3.77 9.57 16.50
N ASN A 338 -3.72 10.75 17.11
CA ASN A 338 -4.65 11.16 18.17
C ASN A 338 -6.11 11.22 17.66
N SER A 339 -6.33 11.69 16.45
CA SER A 339 -7.66 11.75 15.83
C SER A 339 -8.20 10.35 15.53
N SER A 340 -7.36 9.46 15.02
CA SER A 340 -7.69 8.05 14.80
C SER A 340 -8.10 7.36 16.10
N PHE A 341 -7.35 7.56 17.18
CA PHE A 341 -7.66 6.98 18.49
C PHE A 341 -8.97 7.54 19.08
N LYS A 342 -9.11 8.87 19.11
CA LYS A 342 -10.19 9.54 19.86
C LYS A 342 -11.49 9.63 19.09
N TYR A 343 -11.44 9.86 17.76
CA TYR A 343 -12.58 10.24 16.96
C TYR A 343 -12.98 9.18 15.95
N LEU A 344 -12.03 8.65 15.17
CA LEU A 344 -12.28 7.54 14.26
C LEU A 344 -12.54 6.24 15.03
N GLN A 345 -11.84 6.03 16.14
CA GLN A 345 -11.95 4.87 17.01
C GLN A 345 -11.66 3.56 16.26
N ASN A 346 -10.52 3.53 15.56
CA ASN A 346 -10.03 2.36 14.83
C ASN A 346 -8.75 1.75 15.42
N VAL A 347 -8.43 2.04 16.69
CA VAL A 347 -7.20 1.54 17.33
C VAL A 347 -7.45 0.25 18.11
N TYR A 348 -8.64 0.07 18.64
CA TYR A 348 -9.03 -1.12 19.41
C TYR A 348 -10.50 -1.48 19.16
N SER A 349 -10.85 -2.74 19.41
CA SER A 349 -12.23 -3.21 19.41
C SER A 349 -12.68 -3.57 20.83
N ASN A 350 -13.93 -3.25 21.15
CA ASN A 350 -14.57 -3.70 22.40
C ASN A 350 -15.05 -5.15 22.35
N GLN A 351 -14.98 -5.81 21.19
CA GLN A 351 -15.33 -7.23 21.04
C GLN A 351 -14.26 -8.14 21.65
N ASP A 352 -13.00 -7.72 21.59
CA ASP A 352 -11.87 -8.43 22.23
C ASP A 352 -11.11 -7.51 23.18
N ILE A 353 -11.54 -7.47 24.43
CA ILE A 353 -10.92 -6.64 25.46
C ILE A 353 -9.57 -7.18 25.95
N LYS A 354 -9.21 -8.41 25.61
CA LYS A 354 -7.93 -9.02 26.04
C LYS A 354 -6.81 -8.73 25.05
N ASN A 355 -7.11 -8.59 23.76
CA ASN A 355 -6.14 -8.41 22.70
C ASN A 355 -6.19 -6.98 22.16
N GLN A 356 -5.52 -6.06 22.83
CA GLN A 356 -5.44 -4.64 22.52
C GLN A 356 -4.06 -4.29 21.91
N ASN A 357 -3.61 -5.09 20.96
CA ASN A 357 -2.24 -5.10 20.44
C ASN A 357 -1.78 -3.73 19.91
N VAL A 358 -2.62 -3.06 19.11
CA VAL A 358 -2.29 -1.75 18.53
C VAL A 358 -2.19 -0.68 19.63
N SER A 359 -3.13 -0.65 20.60
CA SER A 359 -3.06 0.28 21.73
C SER A 359 -1.81 0.09 22.57
N LEU A 360 -1.45 -1.18 22.86
CA LEU A 360 -0.23 -1.52 23.57
C LEU A 360 1.01 -1.09 22.79
N ALA A 361 1.03 -1.36 21.48
CA ALA A 361 2.14 -0.99 20.61
C ALA A 361 2.34 0.54 20.52
N LEU A 362 1.25 1.31 20.46
CA LEU A 362 1.31 2.77 20.49
C LEU A 362 1.90 3.29 21.81
N PHE A 363 1.41 2.79 22.95
CA PHE A 363 1.93 3.18 24.27
C PHE A 363 3.43 2.89 24.38
N VAL A 364 3.84 1.67 24.03
CA VAL A 364 5.25 1.25 24.08
C VAL A 364 6.11 2.08 23.13
N SER A 365 5.62 2.31 21.92
CA SER A 365 6.29 3.13 20.91
C SER A 365 6.48 4.57 21.40
N GLU A 366 5.44 5.21 21.92
CA GLU A 366 5.54 6.57 22.49
C GLU A 366 6.55 6.65 23.65
N MET A 367 6.55 5.64 24.52
CA MET A 367 7.48 5.56 25.66
C MET A 367 8.93 5.46 25.18
N PHE A 368 9.24 4.59 24.22
CA PHE A 368 10.61 4.43 23.70
C PHE A 368 11.05 5.59 22.81
N LEU A 369 10.16 6.14 21.99
CA LEU A 369 10.49 7.27 21.13
C LEU A 369 10.82 8.53 21.93
N GLY A 370 10.03 8.85 22.95
CA GLY A 370 10.19 10.10 23.70
C GLY A 370 10.19 11.33 22.76
N GLN A 371 11.35 11.97 22.62
CA GLN A 371 11.57 13.09 21.68
C GLN A 371 12.27 12.67 20.37
N ASN A 372 12.49 11.37 20.18
CA ASN A 372 13.22 10.86 19.02
C ASN A 372 12.30 10.44 17.87
N GLY A 373 11.00 10.71 17.96
CA GLY A 373 10.07 10.40 16.89
C GLY A 373 8.61 10.53 17.31
N VAL A 374 7.74 10.17 16.39
CA VAL A 374 6.28 10.11 16.58
C VAL A 374 5.74 8.82 16.03
N CYS A 375 4.60 8.34 16.54
CA CYS A 375 3.93 7.16 16.01
C CYS A 375 2.42 7.35 15.90
N ARG A 376 1.82 6.48 15.11
CA ARG A 376 0.36 6.39 14.91
C ARG A 376 -0.07 4.97 14.53
N VAL A 377 -1.37 4.72 14.61
CA VAL A 377 -1.94 3.54 13.96
C VAL A 377 -1.70 3.60 12.45
N HIS A 378 -1.48 2.47 11.82
CA HIS A 378 -1.22 2.34 10.38
C HIS A 378 -2.34 1.57 9.68
N GLY A 379 -2.81 2.10 8.55
CA GLY A 379 -3.85 1.49 7.73
C GLY A 379 -5.21 1.39 8.42
N GLY A 380 -5.91 0.28 8.25
CA GLY A 380 -7.27 0.09 8.77
C GLY A 380 -7.43 0.14 10.29
N GLY A 381 -6.38 -0.15 11.05
CA GLY A 381 -6.43 -0.17 12.51
C GLY A 381 -6.99 -1.46 13.09
N PHE A 382 -7.54 -1.41 14.30
CA PHE A 382 -8.08 -2.49 15.15
C PHE A 382 -7.10 -3.63 15.44
N ALA A 383 -6.32 -4.05 14.47
CA ALA A 383 -5.24 -5.02 14.54
C ALA A 383 -4.11 -4.62 13.57
N GLY A 384 -3.11 -5.47 13.39
CA GLY A 384 -2.05 -5.31 12.40
C GLY A 384 -0.91 -4.43 12.88
N THR A 385 -0.75 -3.23 12.33
CA THR A 385 0.50 -2.47 12.44
C THR A 385 0.35 -1.08 13.01
N ILE A 386 1.45 -0.59 13.61
CA ILE A 386 1.68 0.84 13.87
C ILE A 386 2.80 1.37 12.96
N GLN A 387 2.77 2.66 12.72
CA GLN A 387 3.77 3.41 11.99
C GLN A 387 4.49 4.36 12.92
N ALA A 388 5.81 4.47 12.77
CA ALA A 388 6.62 5.44 13.50
C ALA A 388 7.60 6.16 12.58
N PHE A 389 7.80 7.45 12.82
CA PHE A 389 8.86 8.26 12.22
C PHE A 389 9.93 8.46 13.28
N VAL A 390 11.08 7.82 13.07
CA VAL A 390 12.14 7.68 14.08
C VAL A 390 13.39 8.40 13.62
N LYS A 391 14.05 9.16 14.49
CA LYS A 391 15.34 9.76 14.17
C LYS A 391 16.35 8.71 13.73
N ASN A 392 17.15 9.02 12.70
CA ASN A 392 18.09 8.07 12.09
C ASN A 392 18.99 7.39 13.12
N GLU A 393 19.55 8.15 14.04
CA GLU A 393 20.44 7.63 15.09
C GLU A 393 19.75 6.77 16.15
N TYR A 394 18.41 6.77 16.20
CA TYR A 394 17.64 6.04 17.20
C TYR A 394 16.93 4.78 16.63
N VAL A 395 16.96 4.58 15.32
CA VAL A 395 16.22 3.51 14.63
C VAL A 395 16.57 2.11 15.17
N GLU A 396 17.85 1.79 15.30
CA GLU A 396 18.27 0.45 15.73
C GLU A 396 17.86 0.17 17.19
N ASN A 397 17.93 1.18 18.06
CA ASN A 397 17.45 1.03 19.45
C ASN A 397 15.93 0.86 19.49
N TYR A 398 15.18 1.64 18.70
CA TYR A 398 13.73 1.52 18.60
C TYR A 398 13.30 0.14 18.09
N LYS A 399 13.92 -0.34 17.02
CA LYS A 399 13.66 -1.69 16.48
C LYS A 399 13.93 -2.77 17.51
N TYR A 400 15.05 -2.70 18.19
CA TYR A 400 15.41 -3.68 19.24
C TYR A 400 14.35 -3.75 20.35
N GLU A 401 13.88 -2.61 20.85
CA GLU A 401 12.88 -2.58 21.92
C GLU A 401 11.50 -3.06 21.42
N MET A 402 11.10 -2.71 20.19
CA MET A 402 9.84 -3.19 19.62
C MET A 402 9.89 -4.70 19.33
N ASP A 403 11.00 -5.20 18.77
CA ASP A 403 11.20 -6.63 18.49
C ASP A 403 11.21 -7.49 19.78
N LYS A 404 11.74 -6.94 20.86
CA LYS A 404 11.73 -7.62 22.18
C LYS A 404 10.31 -7.88 22.68
N ILE A 405 9.35 -7.00 22.36
CA ILE A 405 7.97 -7.09 22.84
C ILE A 405 7.09 -7.85 21.86
N PHE A 406 7.19 -7.52 20.54
CA PHE A 406 6.30 -8.07 19.51
C PHE A 406 6.91 -9.26 18.74
N GLY A 407 8.14 -9.62 19.06
CA GLY A 407 8.87 -10.73 18.45
C GLY A 407 9.90 -10.27 17.44
N LYS A 408 10.89 -11.13 17.21
CA LYS A 408 11.99 -10.88 16.29
C LYS A 408 11.47 -10.45 14.92
N ASP A 409 12.10 -9.42 14.35
CA ASP A 409 11.78 -8.87 13.03
C ASP A 409 10.36 -8.30 12.88
N SER A 410 9.66 -8.01 13.98
CA SER A 410 8.34 -7.36 13.96
C SER A 410 8.42 -5.90 13.52
N CYS A 411 9.51 -5.20 13.84
CA CYS A 411 9.74 -3.82 13.44
C CYS A 411 10.67 -3.75 12.24
N LYS A 412 10.19 -3.17 11.14
CA LYS A 412 10.94 -2.95 9.90
C LYS A 412 11.16 -1.47 9.68
N ASP A 413 12.40 -1.07 9.41
CA ASP A 413 12.72 0.25 8.89
C ASP A 413 12.61 0.24 7.36
N LEU A 414 11.93 1.23 6.82
CA LEU A 414 11.59 1.33 5.41
C LEU A 414 12.14 2.61 4.80
N ARG A 415 12.41 2.56 3.51
CA ARG A 415 12.73 3.73 2.69
C ARG A 415 11.57 4.04 1.78
N ILE A 416 11.34 5.32 1.53
CA ILE A 416 10.42 5.75 0.47
C ILE A 416 11.09 5.45 -0.85
N ARG A 417 10.40 4.65 -1.67
CA ARG A 417 10.90 4.23 -2.97
C ARG A 417 10.45 5.22 -4.05
N LYS A 418 11.40 5.73 -4.81
CA LYS A 418 11.19 6.69 -5.90
C LYS A 418 10.24 6.18 -6.99
N TYR A 419 10.29 4.87 -7.26
CA TYR A 419 9.59 4.23 -8.36
C TYR A 419 8.40 3.41 -7.86
N GLY A 420 7.28 3.49 -8.58
CA GLY A 420 6.19 2.54 -8.49
C GLY A 420 6.48 1.25 -9.25
N GLY A 421 5.48 0.73 -9.98
CA GLY A 421 5.68 -0.39 -10.88
C GLY A 421 6.65 -0.05 -12.02
N ILE A 422 7.74 -0.82 -12.17
CA ILE A 422 8.78 -0.58 -13.17
C ILE A 422 9.30 -1.87 -13.80
N LYS A 423 9.80 -1.76 -15.03
CA LYS A 423 10.80 -2.68 -15.56
C LYS A 423 12.15 -2.33 -14.95
N VAL A 424 12.77 -3.29 -14.27
CA VAL A 424 14.07 -3.08 -13.61
C VAL A 424 15.20 -3.22 -14.61
N LEU A 425 15.14 -4.30 -15.44
CA LEU A 425 16.08 -4.62 -16.50
C LEU A 425 15.37 -5.20 -17.73
#